data_637de78af1c370dc768de7ab7d4ff2bb
#
_entry.id   637de78af1c370dc768de7ab7d4ff2bb
#
_cell.length_a   1.000
_cell.length_b   1.000
_cell.length_c   1.000
_cell.angle_alpha   90.00
_cell.angle_beta   90.00
_cell.angle_gamma   90.00
#
_symmetry.space_group_name_H-M   'P 1'
#
loop_
_entity.id
_entity.type
_entity.pdbx_description
1 polymer ?
#
loop_
_entity_poly.entity_id
_entity_poly.type
_entity_poly.pdbx_seq_one_letter_code
_entity_poly.pdbx_strand_id
1 'polypeptide(L)'
;MTDKTTAPATHQTEEEERPAVQALPSVEETARESREQRGEPQSETERETLFAVQDLTVRYGKKPAVEDVTFDIYKNNITALIGPSGCGKSTLIRCFNRMNDLIPAASIEGHIRYHGQDLYDPAVDAVEVRKCIGMVFQAPNPFPKSIFENIAFGPRVLGTKKKSDLDDIVEEALTRAALWDDVKDRLDDNAYGMSGGQQQRLCIARSIATKPDVVLMDEPCSALDPISTGKIEDLMMELKKDYSIIVVTHNMQQAARVSDMTAFLMVQLDDDEENPRGRLVEYNQTDKIFTNPADERTEQYVSGRVG
;
A
#
# COMPACT_ATOMS: atom_id res chain seq x y z
N MET A 1 28.28 -67.70 45.13
CA MET A 1 29.38 -67.67 44.19
C MET A 1 28.81 -67.57 42.80
N THR A 2 28.89 -66.45 42.23
CA THR A 2 29.18 -66.04 40.85
C THR A 2 28.63 -64.63 40.59
N ASP A 3 29.58 -63.83 40.52
CA ASP A 3 29.49 -62.40 40.22
C ASP A 3 29.01 -62.19 38.76
N LYS A 4 28.03 -61.31 38.50
CA LYS A 4 27.70 -60.85 37.16
C LYS A 4 27.73 -59.32 37.15
N THR A 5 28.91 -58.89 36.79
CA THR A 5 29.15 -57.47 36.42
C THR A 5 28.34 -57.08 35.18
N THR A 6 27.44 -56.13 35.34
CA THR A 6 26.68 -55.55 34.23
C THR A 6 27.37 -54.22 33.79
N ALA A 7 27.84 -54.19 32.58
CA ALA A 7 28.40 -52.97 31.96
C ALA A 7 27.30 -51.92 31.65
N PRO A 8 27.60 -50.60 31.73
CA PRO A 8 26.62 -49.57 31.41
C PRO A 8 26.47 -49.38 29.89
N ALA A 9 25.21 -49.28 29.43
CA ALA A 9 24.87 -48.94 28.07
C ALA A 9 25.20 -47.48 27.78
N THR A 10 26.03 -47.26 26.78
CA THR A 10 26.28 -45.93 26.17
C THR A 10 25.09 -45.52 25.36
N HIS A 11 24.36 -44.52 25.84
CA HIS A 11 23.39 -43.75 25.02
C HIS A 11 24.18 -42.87 24.04
N GLN A 12 24.14 -43.18 22.76
CA GLN A 12 24.50 -42.29 21.70
C GLN A 12 23.31 -41.35 21.52
N THR A 13 23.49 -40.06 21.87
CA THR A 13 22.59 -38.98 21.51
C THR A 13 22.83 -38.66 20.03
N GLU A 14 21.92 -39.06 19.17
CA GLU A 14 21.81 -38.53 17.81
C GLU A 14 21.47 -37.03 17.93
N GLU A 15 22.43 -36.17 17.62
CA GLU A 15 22.19 -34.77 17.36
C GLU A 15 21.40 -34.67 16.04
N GLU A 16 20.07 -34.48 16.14
CA GLU A 16 19.23 -34.02 14.99
C GLU A 16 19.78 -32.67 14.51
N GLU A 17 20.43 -32.65 13.37
CA GLU A 17 20.77 -31.43 12.64
C GLU A 17 19.47 -30.67 12.37
N ARG A 18 19.24 -29.55 13.09
CA ARG A 18 18.18 -28.59 12.77
C ARG A 18 18.44 -28.04 11.38
N PRO A 19 17.46 -28.07 10.47
CA PRO A 19 17.62 -27.46 9.14
C PRO A 19 18.03 -26.00 9.31
N ALA A 20 19.08 -25.61 8.62
CA ALA A 20 19.54 -24.22 8.60
C ALA A 20 18.39 -23.32 8.17
N VAL A 21 18.01 -22.38 9.04
CA VAL A 21 17.03 -21.35 8.71
C VAL A 21 17.67 -20.51 7.62
N GLN A 22 17.15 -20.60 6.38
CA GLN A 22 17.58 -19.72 5.30
C GLN A 22 17.34 -18.29 5.74
N ALA A 23 18.39 -17.47 5.71
CA ALA A 23 18.27 -16.04 5.97
C ALA A 23 17.33 -15.42 4.92
N LEU A 24 16.43 -14.55 5.38
CA LEU A 24 15.58 -13.79 4.45
C LEU A 24 16.49 -12.91 3.57
N PRO A 25 16.17 -12.76 2.27
CA PRO A 25 16.94 -11.92 1.38
C PRO A 25 16.96 -10.47 1.89
N SER A 26 18.05 -9.76 1.63
CA SER A 26 18.15 -8.33 1.94
C SER A 26 17.14 -7.52 1.12
N VAL A 27 16.85 -6.29 1.54
CA VAL A 27 15.96 -5.39 0.79
C VAL A 27 16.51 -5.12 -0.60
N GLU A 28 17.84 -4.99 -0.71
CA GLU A 28 18.53 -4.81 -1.99
C GLU A 28 18.38 -6.03 -2.93
N GLU A 29 18.56 -7.23 -2.40
CA GLU A 29 18.36 -8.48 -3.18
C GLU A 29 16.91 -8.59 -3.62
N THR A 30 15.94 -8.32 -2.74
CA THR A 30 14.51 -8.31 -3.06
C THR A 30 14.19 -7.30 -4.18
N ALA A 31 14.78 -6.10 -4.15
CA ALA A 31 14.57 -5.08 -5.17
C ALA A 31 15.13 -5.51 -6.53
N ARG A 32 16.32 -6.13 -6.57
CA ARG A 32 16.95 -6.65 -7.80
C ARG A 32 16.14 -7.79 -8.41
N GLU A 33 15.78 -8.80 -7.62
CA GLU A 33 14.96 -9.93 -8.07
C GLU A 33 13.61 -9.47 -8.62
N SER A 34 12.95 -8.53 -7.93
CA SER A 34 11.67 -7.98 -8.35
C SER A 34 11.78 -7.18 -9.66
N ARG A 35 12.92 -6.50 -9.90
CA ARG A 35 13.21 -5.83 -11.17
C ARG A 35 13.36 -6.82 -12.31
N GLU A 36 14.14 -7.89 -12.12
CA GLU A 36 14.33 -8.92 -13.13
C GLU A 36 13.01 -9.58 -13.53
N GLN A 37 12.11 -9.83 -12.55
CA GLN A 37 10.77 -10.38 -12.80
C GLN A 37 9.83 -9.42 -13.55
N ARG A 38 9.95 -8.11 -13.31
CA ARG A 38 9.11 -7.08 -13.95
C ARG A 38 9.56 -6.70 -15.37
N GLY A 39 10.77 -7.06 -15.77
CA GLY A 39 11.39 -6.64 -17.03
C GLY A 39 12.01 -5.24 -16.96
N GLU A 40 12.54 -4.79 -18.07
CA GLU A 40 13.15 -3.46 -18.14
C GLU A 40 12.10 -2.37 -17.89
N PRO A 41 12.38 -1.41 -17.01
CA PRO A 41 11.46 -0.30 -16.75
C PRO A 41 11.29 0.52 -18.03
N GLN A 42 10.05 0.96 -18.29
CA GLN A 42 9.78 1.92 -19.37
C GLN A 42 10.69 3.14 -19.21
N SER A 43 11.20 3.67 -20.31
CA SER A 43 11.97 4.91 -20.28
C SER A 43 11.13 6.06 -19.70
N GLU A 44 11.76 7.02 -19.05
CA GLU A 44 11.03 8.17 -18.46
C GLU A 44 10.15 8.91 -19.48
N THR A 45 10.55 8.89 -20.76
CA THR A 45 9.82 9.51 -21.88
C THR A 45 8.59 8.73 -22.33
N GLU A 46 8.43 7.47 -21.92
CA GLU A 46 7.29 6.61 -22.33
C GLU A 46 6.20 6.50 -21.24
N ARG A 47 6.43 7.06 -20.06
CA ARG A 47 5.48 6.97 -18.95
C ARG A 47 4.41 8.06 -19.05
N GLU A 48 3.14 7.66 -19.05
CA GLU A 48 2.02 8.60 -18.95
C GLU A 48 1.90 9.10 -17.50
N THR A 49 2.08 10.41 -17.29
CA THR A 49 1.87 11.03 -15.97
C THR A 49 0.38 11.03 -15.64
N LEU A 50 0.02 10.41 -14.53
CA LEU A 50 -1.35 10.35 -14.00
C LEU A 50 -1.61 11.49 -13.02
N PHE A 51 -0.68 11.68 -12.07
CA PHE A 51 -0.69 12.84 -11.18
C PHE A 51 0.61 13.62 -11.32
N ALA A 52 0.47 14.94 -11.44
CA ALA A 52 1.58 15.88 -11.26
C ALA A 52 1.36 16.64 -9.94
N VAL A 53 2.24 16.41 -8.97
CA VAL A 53 2.26 17.09 -7.67
C VAL A 53 3.29 18.21 -7.73
N GLN A 54 2.90 19.43 -7.40
CA GLN A 54 3.77 20.61 -7.46
C GLN A 54 3.63 21.46 -6.20
N ASP A 55 4.74 21.67 -5.51
CA ASP A 55 4.89 22.53 -4.34
C ASP A 55 3.82 22.27 -3.25
N LEU A 56 3.44 20.99 -3.10
CA LEU A 56 2.35 20.61 -2.21
C LEU A 56 2.74 20.78 -0.75
N THR A 57 1.97 21.58 -0.04
CA THR A 57 2.09 21.77 1.40
C THR A 57 0.74 21.51 2.07
N VAL A 58 0.74 20.70 3.11
CA VAL A 58 -0.45 20.37 3.91
C VAL A 58 -0.23 20.78 5.35
N ARG A 59 -1.16 21.55 5.91
CA ARG A 59 -1.13 22.01 7.29
C ARG A 59 -2.34 21.55 8.07
N TYR A 60 -2.16 21.29 9.35
CA TYR A 60 -3.25 21.15 10.32
C TYR A 60 -3.21 22.35 11.29
N GLY A 61 -4.10 23.30 11.08
CA GLY A 61 -4.02 24.61 11.70
C GLY A 61 -2.77 25.35 11.26
N LYS A 62 -1.88 25.67 12.21
CA LYS A 62 -0.61 26.35 11.91
C LYS A 62 0.56 25.41 11.66
N LYS A 63 0.41 24.09 11.93
CA LYS A 63 1.52 23.14 11.84
C LYS A 63 1.56 22.49 10.47
N PRO A 64 2.67 22.57 9.72
CA PRO A 64 2.87 21.84 8.50
C PRO A 64 3.03 20.34 8.83
N ALA A 65 2.23 19.49 8.19
CA ALA A 65 2.38 18.04 8.26
C ALA A 65 3.28 17.53 7.13
N VAL A 66 3.12 18.12 5.94
CA VAL A 66 3.94 17.88 4.75
C VAL A 66 4.23 19.23 4.11
N GLU A 67 5.43 19.44 3.60
CA GLU A 67 5.83 20.73 3.02
C GLU A 67 6.67 20.53 1.76
N ASP A 68 6.35 21.32 0.73
CA ASP A 68 7.14 21.50 -0.50
C ASP A 68 7.42 20.16 -1.22
N VAL A 69 6.35 19.39 -1.48
CA VAL A 69 6.44 18.08 -2.13
C VAL A 69 6.14 18.24 -3.62
N THR A 70 7.10 17.83 -4.47
CA THR A 70 6.98 17.85 -5.93
C THR A 70 7.44 16.52 -6.51
N PHE A 71 6.57 15.80 -7.21
CA PHE A 71 6.88 14.57 -7.95
C PHE A 71 5.69 14.15 -8.83
N ASP A 72 5.96 13.26 -9.79
CA ASP A 72 4.96 12.72 -10.70
C ASP A 72 4.61 11.27 -10.33
N ILE A 73 3.35 10.89 -10.48
CA ILE A 73 2.87 9.51 -10.37
C ILE A 73 2.42 9.05 -11.75
N TYR A 74 2.85 7.86 -12.14
CA TYR A 74 2.63 7.31 -13.47
C TYR A 74 1.49 6.32 -13.50
N LYS A 75 0.77 6.29 -14.63
CA LYS A 75 -0.34 5.37 -14.88
C LYS A 75 0.13 3.92 -14.88
N ASN A 76 -0.71 3.03 -14.38
CA ASN A 76 -0.46 1.59 -14.28
C ASN A 76 0.87 1.23 -13.60
N ASN A 77 1.29 2.07 -12.64
CA ASN A 77 2.43 1.84 -11.78
C ASN A 77 1.98 1.68 -10.33
N ILE A 78 2.79 0.96 -9.55
CA ILE A 78 2.72 0.96 -8.09
C ILE A 78 3.75 1.96 -7.58
N THR A 79 3.30 3.06 -6.96
CA THR A 79 4.15 4.04 -6.30
C THR A 79 4.10 3.83 -4.79
N ALA A 80 5.23 3.49 -4.17
CA ALA A 80 5.33 3.37 -2.73
C ALA A 80 5.72 4.71 -2.09
N LEU A 81 5.06 5.07 -0.99
CA LEU A 81 5.44 6.15 -0.09
C LEU A 81 6.05 5.51 1.16
N ILE A 82 7.36 5.69 1.37
CA ILE A 82 8.10 5.13 2.50
C ILE A 82 8.66 6.24 3.39
N GLY A 83 9.04 5.90 4.62
CA GLY A 83 9.64 6.82 5.58
C GLY A 83 9.22 6.51 7.01
N PRO A 84 9.85 7.14 8.01
CA PRO A 84 9.56 6.93 9.42
C PRO A 84 8.12 7.33 9.79
N SER A 85 7.65 6.85 10.95
CA SER A 85 6.35 7.24 11.47
C SER A 85 6.28 8.76 11.69
N GLY A 86 5.13 9.37 11.37
CA GLY A 86 4.91 10.81 11.55
C GLY A 86 5.47 11.70 10.43
N CYS A 87 6.15 11.18 9.39
CA CYS A 87 6.64 12.00 8.28
C CYS A 87 5.58 12.43 7.26
N GLY A 88 4.28 12.20 7.53
CA GLY A 88 3.18 12.73 6.72
C GLY A 88 2.72 11.85 5.57
N LYS A 89 3.14 10.58 5.43
CA LYS A 89 2.72 9.66 4.35
C LYS A 89 1.21 9.53 4.22
N SER A 90 0.52 9.26 5.33
CA SER A 90 -0.95 9.15 5.36
C SER A 90 -1.63 10.49 5.08
N THR A 91 -1.01 11.62 5.44
CA THR A 91 -1.49 12.95 5.06
C THR A 91 -1.36 13.16 3.56
N LEU A 92 -0.21 12.80 2.97
CA LEU A 92 0.06 12.96 1.55
C LEU A 92 -0.89 12.09 0.70
N ILE A 93 -1.02 10.79 1.03
CA ILE A 93 -1.89 9.89 0.26
C ILE A 93 -3.35 10.35 0.25
N ARG A 94 -3.85 10.91 1.36
CA ARG A 94 -5.21 11.43 1.49
C ARG A 94 -5.46 12.73 0.70
N CYS A 95 -4.42 13.38 0.19
CA CYS A 95 -4.59 14.52 -0.71
C CYS A 95 -5.10 14.08 -2.09
N PHE A 96 -4.70 12.92 -2.59
CA PHE A 96 -5.07 12.46 -3.92
C PHE A 96 -6.57 12.22 -4.11
N ASN A 97 -7.30 11.88 -3.03
CA ASN A 97 -8.75 11.69 -3.06
C ASN A 97 -9.53 12.73 -2.24
N ARG A 98 -8.87 13.82 -1.87
CA ARG A 98 -9.47 14.93 -1.10
C ARG A 98 -10.05 14.51 0.26
N MET A 99 -9.54 13.43 0.87
CA MET A 99 -9.97 13.00 2.21
C MET A 99 -9.56 14.00 3.30
N ASN A 100 -8.51 14.80 3.07
CA ASN A 100 -8.12 15.84 4.02
C ASN A 100 -9.17 16.97 4.12
N ASP A 101 -10.03 17.17 3.12
CA ASP A 101 -11.16 18.12 3.18
C ASP A 101 -12.15 17.82 4.30
N LEU A 102 -12.17 16.56 4.79
CA LEU A 102 -13.02 16.14 5.91
C LEU A 102 -12.46 16.56 7.27
N ILE A 103 -11.26 17.11 7.31
CA ILE A 103 -10.58 17.58 8.52
C ILE A 103 -10.65 19.11 8.56
N PRO A 104 -11.47 19.72 9.43
CA PRO A 104 -11.71 21.17 9.42
C PRO A 104 -10.44 22.03 9.58
N ALA A 105 -9.41 21.46 10.22
CA ALA A 105 -8.13 22.14 10.45
C ALA A 105 -7.13 21.97 9.30
N ALA A 106 -7.46 21.15 8.28
CA ALA A 106 -6.56 20.92 7.17
C ALA A 106 -6.62 22.07 6.16
N SER A 107 -5.47 22.53 5.70
CA SER A 107 -5.32 23.40 4.55
C SER A 107 -4.28 22.86 3.60
N ILE A 108 -4.49 23.04 2.32
CA ILE A 108 -3.67 22.51 1.25
C ILE A 108 -3.26 23.67 0.36
N GLU A 109 -1.94 23.79 0.13
CA GLU A 109 -1.32 24.76 -0.77
C GLU A 109 -0.55 23.99 -1.84
N GLY A 110 -0.31 24.60 -3.01
CA GLY A 110 0.28 23.93 -4.16
C GLY A 110 -0.78 23.21 -5.02
N HIS A 111 -0.35 22.30 -5.88
CA HIS A 111 -1.22 21.69 -6.90
C HIS A 111 -1.07 20.18 -6.95
N ILE A 112 -2.19 19.49 -7.13
CA ILE A 112 -2.23 18.07 -7.54
C ILE A 112 -3.08 17.99 -8.80
N ARG A 113 -2.43 17.84 -9.95
CA ARG A 113 -3.13 17.70 -11.24
C ARG A 113 -3.32 16.21 -11.54
N TYR A 114 -4.57 15.83 -11.71
CA TYR A 114 -5.00 14.49 -12.12
C TYR A 114 -5.52 14.59 -13.56
N HIS A 115 -4.90 13.84 -14.49
CA HIS A 115 -5.14 14.02 -15.93
C HIS A 115 -5.06 15.50 -16.38
N GLY A 116 -4.14 16.25 -15.80
CA GLY A 116 -3.93 17.67 -16.12
C GLY A 116 -4.89 18.66 -15.41
N GLN A 117 -5.96 18.20 -14.76
CA GLN A 117 -6.88 19.04 -13.99
C GLN A 117 -6.51 19.08 -12.51
N ASP A 118 -6.42 20.26 -11.92
CA ASP A 118 -6.14 20.43 -10.50
C ASP A 118 -7.29 19.88 -9.65
N LEU A 119 -6.99 18.91 -8.76
CA LEU A 119 -7.98 18.30 -7.88
C LEU A 119 -8.61 19.30 -6.88
N TYR A 120 -7.90 20.39 -6.58
CA TYR A 120 -8.32 21.40 -5.61
C TYR A 120 -8.90 22.65 -6.25
N ASP A 121 -9.10 22.65 -7.58
CA ASP A 121 -9.85 23.70 -8.26
C ASP A 121 -11.28 23.78 -7.68
N PRO A 122 -11.80 24.98 -7.34
CA PRO A 122 -13.14 25.15 -6.79
C PRO A 122 -14.28 24.57 -7.67
N ALA A 123 -14.05 24.39 -8.97
CA ALA A 123 -15.01 23.78 -9.89
C ALA A 123 -15.02 22.25 -9.82
N VAL A 124 -14.05 21.62 -9.17
CA VAL A 124 -13.94 20.15 -9.06
C VAL A 124 -14.72 19.64 -7.85
N ASP A 125 -15.71 18.77 -8.11
CA ASP A 125 -16.46 18.10 -7.07
C ASP A 125 -15.65 16.95 -6.43
N ALA A 126 -15.43 17.02 -5.12
CA ALA A 126 -14.73 15.99 -4.36
C ALA A 126 -15.43 14.62 -4.41
N VAL A 127 -16.73 14.56 -4.65
CA VAL A 127 -17.46 13.29 -4.81
C VAL A 127 -17.06 12.62 -6.12
N GLU A 128 -16.94 13.38 -7.20
CA GLU A 128 -16.49 12.85 -8.49
C GLU A 128 -15.03 12.35 -8.41
N VAL A 129 -14.16 13.10 -7.73
CA VAL A 129 -12.78 12.65 -7.47
C VAL A 129 -12.77 11.29 -6.75
N ARG A 130 -13.59 11.11 -5.70
CA ARG A 130 -13.63 9.86 -4.93
C ARG A 130 -14.28 8.68 -5.66
N LYS A 131 -14.99 8.90 -6.75
CA LYS A 131 -15.44 7.82 -7.65
C LYS A 131 -14.28 7.24 -8.47
N CYS A 132 -13.37 8.11 -8.92
CA CYS A 132 -12.23 7.72 -9.73
C CYS A 132 -11.03 7.23 -8.90
N ILE A 133 -10.95 7.61 -7.61
CA ILE A 133 -9.81 7.34 -6.74
C ILE A 133 -10.30 6.65 -5.47
N GLY A 134 -10.24 5.32 -5.47
CA GLY A 134 -10.62 4.47 -4.34
C GLY A 134 -9.59 4.48 -3.22
N MET A 135 -9.99 4.08 -2.01
CA MET A 135 -9.08 4.03 -0.85
C MET A 135 -9.30 2.78 0.00
N VAL A 136 -8.19 2.15 0.36
CA VAL A 136 -8.09 1.05 1.31
C VAL A 136 -7.32 1.55 2.54
N PHE A 137 -7.92 1.41 3.71
CA PHE A 137 -7.36 1.91 4.97
C PHE A 137 -6.47 0.86 5.66
N GLN A 138 -5.65 1.31 6.59
CA GLN A 138 -4.75 0.49 7.39
C GLN A 138 -5.48 -0.61 8.15
N ALA A 139 -6.53 -0.25 8.89
CA ALA A 139 -7.40 -1.22 9.52
C ALA A 139 -8.52 -1.62 8.57
N PRO A 140 -8.79 -2.93 8.38
CA PRO A 140 -9.95 -3.36 7.63
C PRO A 140 -11.23 -2.71 8.19
N ASN A 141 -12.02 -2.14 7.30
CA ASN A 141 -13.24 -1.42 7.67
C ASN A 141 -14.45 -1.88 6.84
N PRO A 142 -14.80 -3.16 6.85
CA PRO A 142 -16.00 -3.62 6.18
C PRO A 142 -17.24 -2.94 6.79
N PHE A 143 -18.28 -2.73 5.99
CA PHE A 143 -19.54 -2.28 6.52
C PHE A 143 -20.17 -3.38 7.38
N PRO A 144 -20.98 -3.05 8.42
CA PRO A 144 -21.72 -4.00 9.24
C PRO A 144 -22.89 -4.61 8.44
N LYS A 145 -22.57 -5.24 7.33
CA LYS A 145 -23.47 -5.82 6.32
C LYS A 145 -22.91 -7.15 5.83
N SER A 146 -23.63 -7.82 4.94
CA SER A 146 -23.14 -9.03 4.31
C SER A 146 -21.91 -8.77 3.41
N ILE A 147 -21.22 -9.84 3.04
CA ILE A 147 -20.10 -9.81 2.08
C ILE A 147 -20.60 -9.21 0.76
N PHE A 148 -21.73 -9.70 0.24
CA PHE A 148 -22.37 -9.17 -0.97
C PHE A 148 -22.64 -7.66 -0.88
N GLU A 149 -23.29 -7.21 0.18
CA GLU A 149 -23.66 -5.80 0.36
C GLU A 149 -22.45 -4.89 0.52
N ASN A 150 -21.32 -5.38 1.01
CA ASN A 150 -20.07 -4.61 1.05
C ASN A 150 -19.58 -4.24 -0.35
N ILE A 151 -19.67 -5.16 -1.29
CA ILE A 151 -19.23 -4.95 -2.67
C ILE A 151 -20.28 -4.19 -3.48
N ALA A 152 -21.55 -4.62 -3.40
CA ALA A 152 -22.64 -4.07 -4.18
C ALA A 152 -22.99 -2.61 -3.81
N PHE A 153 -22.57 -2.12 -2.65
CA PHE A 153 -22.91 -0.78 -2.15
C PHE A 153 -22.46 0.33 -3.10
N GLY A 154 -21.18 0.34 -3.49
CA GLY A 154 -20.63 1.37 -4.39
C GLY A 154 -21.33 1.38 -5.75
N PRO A 155 -21.35 0.28 -6.50
CA PRO A 155 -22.06 0.16 -7.78
C PRO A 155 -23.53 0.59 -7.70
N ARG A 156 -24.23 0.24 -6.61
CA ARG A 156 -25.63 0.63 -6.41
C ARG A 156 -25.78 2.14 -6.22
N VAL A 157 -24.90 2.78 -5.46
CA VAL A 157 -24.88 4.24 -5.29
C VAL A 157 -24.59 4.94 -6.63
N LEU A 158 -23.75 4.33 -7.47
CA LEU A 158 -23.44 4.83 -8.81
C LEU A 158 -24.53 4.53 -9.86
N GLY A 159 -25.64 3.90 -9.45
CA GLY A 159 -26.84 3.74 -10.29
C GLY A 159 -27.08 2.34 -10.85
N THR A 160 -26.25 1.34 -10.55
CA THR A 160 -26.52 -0.05 -10.93
C THR A 160 -27.72 -0.59 -10.14
N LYS A 161 -28.84 -0.88 -10.83
CA LYS A 161 -30.11 -1.28 -10.19
C LYS A 161 -30.48 -2.74 -10.38
N LYS A 162 -30.04 -3.35 -11.49
CA LYS A 162 -30.37 -4.75 -11.78
C LYS A 162 -29.57 -5.67 -10.88
N LYS A 163 -30.26 -6.67 -10.31
CA LYS A 163 -29.62 -7.65 -9.45
C LYS A 163 -28.56 -8.48 -10.20
N SER A 164 -28.86 -8.91 -11.42
CA SER A 164 -27.88 -9.65 -12.24
C SER A 164 -26.58 -8.89 -12.44
N ASP A 165 -26.67 -7.60 -12.74
CA ASP A 165 -25.48 -6.76 -12.99
C ASP A 165 -24.67 -6.59 -11.69
N LEU A 166 -25.34 -6.54 -10.52
CA LEU A 166 -24.69 -6.51 -9.21
C LEU A 166 -24.06 -7.87 -8.87
N ASP A 167 -24.73 -8.98 -9.20
CA ASP A 167 -24.20 -10.33 -8.99
C ASP A 167 -22.89 -10.51 -9.79
N ASP A 168 -22.87 -10.09 -11.06
CA ASP A 168 -21.68 -10.14 -11.92
C ASP A 168 -20.53 -9.26 -11.37
N ILE A 169 -20.83 -8.04 -10.93
CA ILE A 169 -19.83 -7.12 -10.35
C ILE A 169 -19.25 -7.70 -9.04
N VAL A 170 -20.09 -8.29 -8.20
CA VAL A 170 -19.66 -8.88 -6.93
C VAL A 170 -18.75 -10.06 -7.18
N GLU A 171 -19.10 -10.96 -8.10
CA GLU A 171 -18.26 -12.10 -8.47
C GLU A 171 -16.93 -11.62 -9.07
N GLU A 172 -16.95 -10.69 -10.03
CA GLU A 172 -15.74 -10.12 -10.64
C GLU A 172 -14.82 -9.52 -9.57
N ALA A 173 -15.36 -8.66 -8.70
CA ALA A 173 -14.55 -7.97 -7.69
C ALA A 173 -13.96 -8.92 -6.65
N LEU A 174 -14.72 -9.91 -6.19
CA LEU A 174 -14.25 -10.94 -5.24
C LEU A 174 -13.22 -11.87 -5.89
N THR A 175 -13.41 -12.24 -7.15
CA THR A 175 -12.45 -13.04 -7.92
C THR A 175 -11.13 -12.30 -8.08
N ARG A 176 -11.19 -11.03 -8.50
CA ARG A 176 -10.00 -10.18 -8.64
C ARG A 176 -9.27 -9.95 -7.31
N ALA A 177 -9.99 -9.91 -6.19
CA ALA A 177 -9.41 -9.82 -4.85
C ALA A 177 -8.93 -11.18 -4.30
N ALA A 178 -8.90 -12.23 -5.11
CA ALA A 178 -8.56 -13.61 -4.72
C ALA A 178 -9.36 -14.09 -3.48
N LEU A 179 -10.64 -13.71 -3.40
CA LEU A 179 -11.50 -13.97 -2.25
C LEU A 179 -12.74 -14.81 -2.61
N TRP A 180 -13.09 -14.92 -3.91
CA TRP A 180 -14.30 -15.61 -4.38
C TRP A 180 -14.45 -17.03 -3.85
N ASP A 181 -13.41 -17.84 -3.99
CA ASP A 181 -13.45 -19.24 -3.56
C ASP A 181 -13.61 -19.42 -2.04
N ASP A 182 -13.16 -18.43 -1.25
CA ASP A 182 -13.31 -18.42 0.19
C ASP A 182 -14.74 -18.11 0.64
N VAL A 183 -15.56 -17.40 -0.20
CA VAL A 183 -16.80 -16.77 0.26
C VAL A 183 -18.04 -17.01 -0.63
N LYS A 184 -17.90 -17.59 -1.83
CA LYS A 184 -19.01 -17.77 -2.80
C LYS A 184 -20.26 -18.46 -2.26
N ASP A 185 -20.09 -19.37 -1.30
CA ASP A 185 -21.18 -20.12 -0.68
C ASP A 185 -21.78 -19.44 0.56
N ARG A 186 -21.28 -18.24 0.92
CA ARG A 186 -21.68 -17.50 2.13
C ARG A 186 -21.71 -15.98 1.94
N LEU A 187 -22.10 -15.53 0.76
CA LEU A 187 -22.16 -14.09 0.41
C LEU A 187 -23.10 -13.28 1.29
N ASP A 188 -24.11 -13.93 1.86
CA ASP A 188 -25.07 -13.31 2.79
C ASP A 188 -24.58 -13.23 4.23
N ASP A 189 -23.45 -13.87 4.57
CA ASP A 189 -22.85 -13.81 5.89
C ASP A 189 -22.34 -12.41 6.21
N ASN A 190 -22.35 -12.06 7.49
CA ASN A 190 -21.79 -10.78 7.97
C ASN A 190 -20.28 -10.74 7.75
N ALA A 191 -19.80 -9.67 7.12
CA ALA A 191 -18.39 -9.47 6.80
C ALA A 191 -17.46 -9.47 8.03
N TYR A 192 -17.96 -9.12 9.22
CA TYR A 192 -17.17 -9.18 10.47
C TYR A 192 -16.83 -10.62 10.92
N GLY A 193 -17.50 -11.63 10.38
CA GLY A 193 -17.17 -13.03 10.63
C GLY A 193 -15.94 -13.54 9.87
N MET A 194 -15.34 -12.71 9.01
CA MET A 194 -14.16 -13.05 8.21
C MET A 194 -12.86 -12.81 8.99
N SER A 195 -11.79 -13.52 8.62
CA SER A 195 -10.43 -13.22 9.16
C SER A 195 -9.95 -11.82 8.75
N GLY A 196 -8.98 -11.25 9.47
CA GLY A 196 -8.44 -9.91 9.17
C GLY A 196 -7.93 -9.79 7.73
N GLY A 197 -7.20 -10.79 7.23
CA GLY A 197 -6.73 -10.81 5.84
C GLY A 197 -7.87 -10.93 4.82
N GLN A 198 -8.93 -11.68 5.13
CA GLN A 198 -10.13 -11.76 4.29
C GLN A 198 -10.89 -10.42 4.31
N GLN A 199 -11.04 -9.78 5.47
CA GLN A 199 -11.67 -8.45 5.57
C GLN A 199 -10.88 -7.40 4.78
N GLN A 200 -9.55 -7.44 4.80
CA GLN A 200 -8.73 -6.52 4.02
C GLN A 200 -8.90 -6.75 2.51
N ARG A 201 -8.89 -8.00 2.06
CA ARG A 201 -9.17 -8.33 0.65
C ARG A 201 -10.61 -7.94 0.25
N LEU A 202 -11.58 -8.04 1.16
CA LEU A 202 -12.94 -7.55 0.94
C LEU A 202 -12.96 -6.01 0.77
N CYS A 203 -12.19 -5.26 1.57
CA CYS A 203 -12.06 -3.82 1.41
C CYS A 203 -11.41 -3.43 0.08
N ILE A 204 -10.43 -4.21 -0.38
CA ILE A 204 -9.83 -4.04 -1.72
C ILE A 204 -10.89 -4.34 -2.80
N ALA A 205 -11.59 -5.48 -2.71
CA ALA A 205 -12.68 -5.83 -3.64
C ALA A 205 -13.75 -4.74 -3.72
N ARG A 206 -14.16 -4.19 -2.57
CA ARG A 206 -15.10 -3.06 -2.49
C ARG A 206 -14.58 -1.82 -3.21
N SER A 207 -13.29 -1.53 -3.08
CA SER A 207 -12.66 -0.37 -3.73
C SER A 207 -12.64 -0.52 -5.25
N ILE A 208 -12.34 -1.70 -5.78
CA ILE A 208 -12.24 -1.94 -7.23
C ILE A 208 -13.60 -2.21 -7.91
N ALA A 209 -14.65 -2.54 -7.15
CA ALA A 209 -15.99 -2.80 -7.68
C ALA A 209 -16.61 -1.60 -8.43
N THR A 210 -16.15 -0.39 -8.14
CA THR A 210 -16.56 0.85 -8.83
C THR A 210 -15.70 1.15 -10.05
N LYS A 211 -14.71 0.30 -10.37
CA LYS A 211 -13.74 0.46 -11.47
C LYS A 211 -13.05 1.83 -11.45
N PRO A 212 -12.37 2.19 -10.33
CA PRO A 212 -11.64 3.44 -10.25
C PRO A 212 -10.40 3.42 -11.16
N ASP A 213 -9.80 4.57 -11.45
CA ASP A 213 -8.51 4.64 -12.15
C ASP A 213 -7.33 4.38 -11.19
N VAL A 214 -7.55 4.72 -9.91
CA VAL A 214 -6.51 4.69 -8.87
C VAL A 214 -7.02 3.99 -7.61
N VAL A 215 -6.15 3.18 -7.01
CA VAL A 215 -6.38 2.58 -5.68
C VAL A 215 -5.30 3.08 -4.72
N LEU A 216 -5.71 3.87 -3.75
CA LEU A 216 -4.85 4.30 -2.63
C LEU A 216 -4.87 3.25 -1.53
N MET A 217 -3.71 2.88 -0.98
CA MET A 217 -3.59 1.89 0.08
C MET A 217 -2.73 2.46 1.22
N ASP A 218 -3.35 2.77 2.36
CA ASP A 218 -2.65 3.28 3.54
C ASP A 218 -2.28 2.11 4.47
N GLU A 219 -1.04 1.65 4.42
CA GLU A 219 -0.49 0.52 5.20
C GLU A 219 -1.34 -0.78 5.16
N PRO A 220 -1.73 -1.30 3.98
CA PRO A 220 -2.75 -2.34 3.85
C PRO A 220 -2.39 -3.69 4.51
N CYS A 221 -1.13 -3.90 4.87
CA CYS A 221 -0.62 -5.17 5.42
C CYS A 221 -0.15 -5.07 6.88
N SER A 222 -0.19 -3.89 7.52
CA SER A 222 0.46 -3.63 8.81
C SER A 222 -0.05 -4.50 9.98
N ALA A 223 -1.30 -4.97 9.91
CA ALA A 223 -1.93 -5.78 10.96
C ALA A 223 -2.12 -7.26 10.54
N LEU A 224 -1.47 -7.71 9.48
CA LEU A 224 -1.69 -9.04 8.90
C LEU A 224 -0.51 -9.98 9.16
N ASP A 225 -0.82 -11.27 9.17
CA ASP A 225 0.17 -12.32 9.18
C ASP A 225 0.95 -12.40 7.84
N PRO A 226 2.15 -13.03 7.82
CA PRO A 226 2.98 -13.08 6.61
C PRO A 226 2.30 -13.73 5.39
N ILE A 227 1.44 -14.74 5.60
CA ILE A 227 0.74 -15.43 4.51
C ILE A 227 -0.31 -14.48 3.89
N SER A 228 -1.07 -13.80 4.73
CA SER A 228 -2.07 -12.81 4.30
C SER A 228 -1.41 -11.61 3.62
N THR A 229 -0.24 -11.17 4.12
CA THR A 229 0.58 -10.12 3.50
C THR A 229 1.00 -10.52 2.09
N GLY A 230 1.57 -11.72 1.89
CA GLY A 230 1.96 -12.21 0.57
C GLY A 230 0.80 -12.20 -0.43
N LYS A 231 -0.39 -12.65 -0.01
CA LYS A 231 -1.59 -12.62 -0.86
C LYS A 231 -2.00 -11.21 -1.30
N ILE A 232 -1.83 -10.20 -0.44
CA ILE A 232 -2.13 -8.81 -0.80
C ILE A 232 -1.06 -8.24 -1.72
N GLU A 233 0.21 -8.61 -1.54
CA GLU A 233 1.30 -8.22 -2.42
C GLU A 233 1.08 -8.78 -3.85
N ASP A 234 0.78 -10.07 -3.95
CA ASP A 234 0.43 -10.71 -5.24
C ASP A 234 -0.79 -10.04 -5.89
N LEU A 235 -1.80 -9.71 -5.06
CA LEU A 235 -2.98 -9.00 -5.51
C LEU A 235 -2.66 -7.60 -6.06
N MET A 236 -1.79 -6.83 -5.40
CA MET A 236 -1.36 -5.52 -5.90
C MET A 236 -0.67 -5.64 -7.27
N MET A 237 0.19 -6.66 -7.44
CA MET A 237 0.88 -6.91 -8.72
C MET A 237 -0.09 -7.29 -9.84
N GLU A 238 -1.18 -8.00 -9.54
CA GLU A 238 -2.22 -8.32 -10.51
C GLU A 238 -3.07 -7.08 -10.85
N LEU A 239 -3.50 -6.34 -9.83
CA LEU A 239 -4.34 -5.15 -9.99
C LEU A 239 -3.65 -4.02 -10.77
N LYS A 240 -2.32 -3.90 -10.66
CA LYS A 240 -1.53 -2.90 -11.39
C LYS A 240 -1.74 -2.93 -12.90
N LYS A 241 -2.13 -4.07 -13.47
CA LYS A 241 -2.37 -4.20 -14.92
C LYS A 241 -3.50 -3.27 -15.41
N ASP A 242 -4.46 -2.98 -14.53
CA ASP A 242 -5.63 -2.16 -14.87
C ASP A 242 -5.75 -0.88 -14.05
N TYR A 243 -5.13 -0.84 -12.87
CA TYR A 243 -5.21 0.28 -11.92
C TYR A 243 -3.83 0.86 -11.63
N SER A 244 -3.77 2.15 -11.40
CA SER A 244 -2.61 2.76 -10.77
C SER A 244 -2.73 2.62 -9.25
N ILE A 245 -1.65 2.27 -8.56
CA ILE A 245 -1.68 2.03 -7.12
C ILE A 245 -0.70 2.97 -6.42
N ILE A 246 -1.16 3.63 -5.36
CA ILE A 246 -0.29 4.36 -4.45
C ILE A 246 -0.38 3.65 -3.10
N VAL A 247 0.74 3.17 -2.59
CA VAL A 247 0.79 2.43 -1.33
C VAL A 247 1.69 3.12 -0.31
N VAL A 248 1.17 3.35 0.87
CA VAL A 248 1.98 3.73 2.05
C VAL A 248 2.40 2.45 2.74
N THR A 249 3.67 2.33 3.04
CA THR A 249 4.18 1.22 3.86
C THR A 249 5.42 1.65 4.65
N HIS A 250 5.56 1.10 5.85
CA HIS A 250 6.80 1.15 6.62
C HIS A 250 7.66 -0.12 6.43
N ASN A 251 7.15 -1.11 5.70
CA ASN A 251 7.86 -2.33 5.37
C ASN A 251 8.65 -2.16 4.07
N MET A 252 9.97 -2.02 4.19
CA MET A 252 10.87 -1.82 3.05
C MET A 252 10.90 -3.03 2.12
N GLN A 253 10.79 -4.26 2.65
CA GLN A 253 10.72 -5.48 1.84
C GLN A 253 9.47 -5.48 0.95
N GLN A 254 8.34 -5.04 1.49
CA GLN A 254 7.11 -4.89 0.73
C GLN A 254 7.29 -3.84 -0.39
N ALA A 255 7.78 -2.64 -0.06
CA ALA A 255 8.03 -1.60 -1.06
C ALA A 255 8.96 -2.09 -2.17
N ALA A 256 10.09 -2.73 -1.82
CA ALA A 256 11.06 -3.28 -2.77
C ALA A 256 10.43 -4.34 -3.70
N ARG A 257 9.52 -5.16 -3.17
CA ARG A 257 8.89 -6.26 -3.91
C ARG A 257 7.81 -5.79 -4.88
N VAL A 258 6.93 -4.88 -4.46
CA VAL A 258 5.73 -4.57 -5.24
C VAL A 258 5.81 -3.28 -6.06
N SER A 259 6.58 -2.28 -5.64
CA SER A 259 6.52 -0.95 -6.28
C SER A 259 7.46 -0.79 -7.46
N ASP A 260 7.06 0.06 -8.41
CA ASP A 260 7.87 0.49 -9.56
C ASP A 260 8.64 1.76 -9.22
N MET A 261 7.98 2.66 -8.52
CA MET A 261 8.50 3.94 -8.07
C MET A 261 8.41 4.03 -6.55
N THR A 262 9.38 4.68 -5.92
CA THR A 262 9.38 4.87 -4.47
C THR A 262 9.71 6.32 -4.14
N ALA A 263 8.85 6.91 -3.30
CA ALA A 263 9.03 8.24 -2.71
C ALA A 263 9.43 8.07 -1.24
N PHE A 264 10.60 8.53 -0.88
CA PHE A 264 11.07 8.54 0.50
C PHE A 264 10.80 9.91 1.14
N LEU A 265 10.00 9.89 2.20
CA LEU A 265 9.69 11.06 3.02
C LEU A 265 10.39 10.97 4.36
N MET A 266 10.88 12.10 4.86
CA MET A 266 11.51 12.19 6.16
C MET A 266 11.00 13.42 6.92
N VAL A 267 11.00 13.35 8.25
CA VAL A 267 10.75 14.50 9.10
C VAL A 267 11.96 15.40 9.08
N GLN A 268 11.77 16.67 8.77
CA GLN A 268 12.76 17.73 8.99
C GLN A 268 12.26 18.65 10.10
N LEU A 269 13.19 19.08 10.93
CA LEU A 269 12.95 20.10 11.96
C LEU A 269 13.34 21.46 11.39
N ASP A 270 12.64 22.51 11.81
CA ASP A 270 13.07 23.88 11.57
C ASP A 270 14.34 24.19 12.34
N ASP A 271 15.00 25.28 12.00
CA ASP A 271 16.17 25.79 12.72
C ASP A 271 15.90 26.01 14.21
N ASP A 272 14.63 26.25 14.56
CA ASP A 272 14.17 26.42 15.95
C ASP A 272 13.72 25.08 16.61
N GLU A 273 13.81 23.93 15.90
CA GLU A 273 13.39 22.59 16.35
C GLU A 273 11.92 22.47 16.82
N GLU A 274 11.08 23.49 16.58
CA GLU A 274 9.73 23.54 17.13
C GLU A 274 8.65 22.88 16.25
N ASN A 275 8.89 22.76 14.93
CA ASN A 275 7.87 22.31 13.99
C ASN A 275 8.38 21.18 13.09
N PRO A 276 8.18 19.91 13.49
CA PRO A 276 8.48 18.78 12.62
C PRO A 276 7.56 18.79 11.39
N ARG A 277 8.14 18.68 10.19
CA ARG A 277 7.42 18.63 8.91
C ARG A 277 7.95 17.51 8.04
N GLY A 278 7.07 16.84 7.32
CA GLY A 278 7.44 15.85 6.35
C GLY A 278 7.90 16.50 5.05
N ARG A 279 9.02 16.05 4.51
CA ARG A 279 9.50 16.46 3.19
C ARG A 279 9.85 15.25 2.35
N LEU A 280 9.67 15.40 1.06
CA LEU A 280 10.18 14.45 0.08
C LEU A 280 11.70 14.60 0.02
N VAL A 281 12.41 13.51 0.31
CA VAL A 281 13.88 13.45 0.26
C VAL A 281 14.33 12.96 -1.10
N GLU A 282 13.74 11.87 -1.58
CA GLU A 282 14.10 11.27 -2.86
C GLU A 282 12.89 10.59 -3.47
N TYR A 283 12.75 10.69 -4.80
CA TYR A 283 11.78 9.97 -5.60
C TYR A 283 12.47 9.36 -6.83
N ASN A 284 12.44 8.05 -6.95
CA ASN A 284 13.11 7.35 -8.04
C ASN A 284 12.46 5.98 -8.30
N GLN A 285 12.95 5.29 -9.31
CA GLN A 285 12.68 3.87 -9.51
C GLN A 285 13.03 3.10 -8.24
N THR A 286 12.19 2.16 -7.87
CA THR A 286 12.32 1.42 -6.61
C THR A 286 13.68 0.73 -6.48
N ASP A 287 14.18 0.12 -7.55
CA ASP A 287 15.50 -0.51 -7.53
C ASP A 287 16.62 0.48 -7.21
N LYS A 288 16.57 1.70 -7.75
CA LYS A 288 17.56 2.73 -7.45
C LYS A 288 17.50 3.18 -6.00
N ILE A 289 16.30 3.40 -5.46
CA ILE A 289 16.12 3.78 -4.04
C ILE A 289 16.76 2.75 -3.10
N PHE A 290 16.62 1.46 -3.40
CA PHE A 290 17.09 0.40 -2.51
C PHE A 290 18.52 -0.10 -2.79
N THR A 291 19.09 0.16 -3.99
CA THR A 291 20.42 -0.35 -4.35
C THR A 291 21.46 0.74 -4.54
N ASN A 292 21.07 1.93 -4.95
CA ASN A 292 21.98 3.06 -5.22
C ASN A 292 21.23 4.39 -5.08
N PRO A 293 20.77 4.72 -3.86
CA PRO A 293 20.09 5.98 -3.60
C PRO A 293 21.01 7.18 -3.87
N ALA A 294 20.41 8.28 -4.29
CA ALA A 294 21.16 9.52 -4.56
C ALA A 294 21.39 10.37 -3.30
N ASP A 295 20.54 10.22 -2.29
CA ASP A 295 20.60 10.98 -1.03
C ASP A 295 21.09 10.07 0.11
N GLU A 296 22.08 10.56 0.87
CA GLU A 296 22.66 9.82 2.01
C GLU A 296 21.61 9.47 3.08
N ARG A 297 20.59 10.32 3.30
CA ARG A 297 19.50 10.04 4.24
C ARG A 297 18.66 8.85 3.78
N THR A 298 18.45 8.71 2.46
CA THR A 298 17.79 7.54 1.88
C THR A 298 18.63 6.28 2.13
N GLU A 299 19.95 6.33 1.89
CA GLU A 299 20.86 5.21 2.15
C GLU A 299 20.81 4.76 3.62
N GLN A 300 20.88 5.73 4.54
CA GLN A 300 20.83 5.44 5.98
C GLN A 300 19.49 4.79 6.40
N TYR A 301 18.38 5.26 5.82
CA TYR A 301 17.05 4.71 6.11
C TYR A 301 16.85 3.30 5.55
N VAL A 302 17.16 3.09 4.27
CA VAL A 302 16.96 1.76 3.62
C VAL A 302 17.92 0.70 4.14
N SER A 303 19.11 1.10 4.62
CA SER A 303 20.06 0.19 5.29
C SER A 303 19.71 -0.10 6.76
N GLY A 304 18.64 0.49 7.30
CA GLY A 304 18.23 0.31 8.71
C GLY A 304 19.15 0.99 9.73
N ARG A 305 20.00 1.93 9.32
CA ARG A 305 20.89 2.69 10.23
C ARG A 305 20.16 3.80 10.96
N VAL A 306 19.05 4.28 10.40
CA VAL A 306 18.18 5.33 10.98
C VAL A 306 16.72 4.93 10.70
N GLY A 307 15.85 4.91 11.74
CA GLY A 307 14.44 4.56 11.59
C GLY A 307 13.66 4.65 12.89
#